data_26760a7b32831cb95da94004efd0061f
#
_entry.id   26760a7b32831cb95da94004efd0061f
#
_cell.length_a   1.000
_cell.length_b   1.000
_cell.length_c   1.000
_cell.angle_alpha   90.00
_cell.angle_beta   90.00
_cell.angle_gamma   90.00
#
_symmetry.space_group_name_H-M   'P 1'
#
loop_
_entity.id
_entity.type
_entity.pdbx_description
1 polymer ?
#
loop_
_entity_poly.entity_id
_entity_poly.type
_entity_poly.pdbx_seq_one_letter_code
_entity_poly.pdbx_strand_id
1 'polypeptide(L)'
;PLFLVETMAPQLKITRLMCARQSFVKSRAPLEDNAFVLMEYDNGAVGSMWTSAVNSGAMHSQKVRIVGEKASIEWWDEHPNQLSYEVQGEPARILERGMPYLSPNALADDRIGGGHPEGLFEAWSNLYRRFAIAMDAADRRDEALLADFWYPDARAGAFGVRWVENCVRSADNGAC
;
A
#
# COMPACT_ATOMS: atom_id res chain seq x y z
N PRO A 1 0.33 0.87 2.48
CA PRO A 1 1.14 -0.16 3.15
C PRO A 1 0.30 -1.15 3.95
N LEU A 2 -0.65 -0.69 4.78
CA LEU A 2 -1.49 -1.56 5.63
C LEU A 2 -2.26 -2.59 4.81
N PHE A 3 -2.95 -2.17 3.76
CA PHE A 3 -3.68 -3.06 2.86
C PHE A 3 -2.80 -4.19 2.30
N LEU A 4 -1.57 -3.89 1.89
CA LEU A 4 -0.67 -4.91 1.35
C LEU A 4 -0.30 -5.95 2.41
N VAL A 5 -0.04 -5.53 3.65
CA VAL A 5 0.23 -6.45 4.75
C VAL A 5 -1.00 -7.29 5.09
N GLU A 6 -2.18 -6.67 5.17
CA GLU A 6 -3.43 -7.38 5.42
C GLU A 6 -3.77 -8.41 4.33
N THR A 7 -3.44 -8.11 3.06
CA THR A 7 -3.69 -9.03 1.95
C THR A 7 -2.69 -10.18 1.91
N MET A 8 -1.40 -9.90 2.12
CA MET A 8 -0.34 -10.91 2.01
C MET A 8 -0.14 -11.72 3.29
N ALA A 9 -0.44 -11.12 4.42
CA ALA A 9 -0.24 -11.72 5.74
C ALA A 9 -1.34 -11.25 6.72
N PRO A 10 -2.60 -11.63 6.50
CA PRO A 10 -3.75 -11.12 7.25
C PRO A 10 -3.72 -11.44 8.75
N GLN A 11 -2.90 -12.42 9.13
CA GLN A 11 -2.69 -12.78 10.53
C GLN A 11 -1.77 -11.79 11.27
N LEU A 12 -0.98 -10.98 10.57
CA LEU A 12 -0.01 -10.07 11.19
C LEU A 12 -0.69 -8.83 11.76
N LYS A 13 -0.32 -8.50 13.00
CA LYS A 13 -0.78 -7.28 13.68
C LYS A 13 0.40 -6.42 14.08
N ILE A 14 0.30 -5.12 13.87
CA ILE A 14 1.27 -4.17 14.40
C ILE A 14 1.11 -4.16 15.92
N THR A 15 2.16 -4.51 16.63
CA THR A 15 2.20 -4.55 18.10
C THR A 15 2.83 -3.29 18.68
N ARG A 16 3.77 -2.70 17.95
CA ARG A 16 4.47 -1.49 18.36
C ARG A 16 4.84 -0.64 17.15
N LEU A 17 4.77 0.67 17.30
CA LEU A 17 5.30 1.60 16.33
C LEU A 17 6.06 2.74 17.03
N MET A 18 7.03 3.29 16.31
CA MET A 18 7.78 4.48 16.67
C MET A 18 7.77 5.45 15.50
N CYS A 19 7.46 6.72 15.77
CA CYS A 19 7.40 7.75 14.74
C CYS A 19 8.23 8.97 15.14
N ALA A 20 9.03 9.47 14.20
CA ALA A 20 9.68 10.77 14.29
C ALA A 20 9.15 11.66 13.15
N ARG A 21 8.71 12.88 13.47
CA ARG A 21 8.19 13.84 12.51
C ARG A 21 8.87 15.20 12.61
N GLN A 22 9.00 15.90 11.49
CA GLN A 22 9.65 17.20 11.40
C GLN A 22 8.83 18.16 10.54
N SER A 23 8.92 19.46 10.85
CA SER A 23 8.45 20.57 10.02
C SER A 23 9.66 21.40 9.60
N PHE A 24 10.25 21.09 8.47
CA PHE A 24 11.39 21.81 7.93
C PHE A 24 10.99 23.16 7.35
N VAL A 25 9.85 23.21 6.68
CA VAL A 25 9.29 24.45 6.13
C VAL A 25 8.43 25.15 7.19
N LYS A 26 8.95 26.23 7.75
CA LYS A 26 8.33 26.95 8.90
C LYS A 26 6.88 27.37 8.64
N SER A 27 6.53 27.74 7.41
CA SER A 27 5.17 28.16 7.05
C SER A 27 4.14 27.02 7.08
N ARG A 28 4.57 25.75 7.18
CA ARG A 28 3.68 24.58 7.29
C ARG A 28 3.36 24.20 8.73
N ALA A 29 4.14 24.69 9.68
CA ALA A 29 3.91 24.40 11.11
C ALA A 29 2.48 24.76 11.54
N PRO A 30 1.81 23.96 12.38
CA PRO A 30 2.34 22.82 13.13
C PRO A 30 2.32 21.46 12.37
N LEU A 31 1.92 21.44 11.09
CA LEU A 31 1.90 20.20 10.30
C LEU A 31 3.33 19.77 9.95
N GLU A 32 3.55 18.47 10.00
CA GLU A 32 4.79 17.87 9.53
C GLU A 32 4.88 17.88 8.00
N ASP A 33 6.11 17.94 7.49
CA ASP A 33 6.42 17.78 6.08
C ASP A 33 7.43 16.65 5.83
N ASN A 34 7.82 15.96 6.90
CA ASN A 34 8.66 14.77 6.87
C ASN A 34 8.35 13.88 8.07
N ALA A 35 8.27 12.56 7.86
CA ALA A 35 8.09 11.59 8.92
C ALA A 35 8.76 10.25 8.61
N PHE A 36 9.31 9.62 9.65
CA PHE A 36 9.81 8.25 9.65
C PHE A 36 9.03 7.42 10.64
N VAL A 37 8.61 6.23 10.23
CA VAL A 37 7.89 5.29 11.09
C VAL A 37 8.60 3.94 11.06
N LEU A 38 8.83 3.35 12.23
CA LEU A 38 9.24 1.98 12.41
C LEU A 38 8.10 1.18 13.03
N MET A 39 7.89 -0.04 12.59
CA MET A 39 6.80 -0.91 13.05
C MET A 39 7.34 -2.29 13.39
N GLU A 40 6.79 -2.89 14.44
CA GLU A 40 6.99 -4.29 14.78
C GLU A 40 5.66 -5.03 14.71
N TYR A 41 5.72 -6.26 14.23
CA TYR A 41 4.57 -7.14 14.11
C TYR A 41 4.64 -8.28 15.14
N ASP A 42 3.50 -8.90 15.43
CA ASP A 42 3.35 -9.95 16.44
C ASP A 42 4.16 -11.24 16.17
N ASN A 43 4.58 -11.47 14.92
CA ASN A 43 5.46 -12.57 14.54
C ASN A 43 6.96 -12.21 14.55
N GLY A 44 7.32 -11.00 14.99
CA GLY A 44 8.69 -10.48 14.96
C GLY A 44 9.14 -9.84 13.65
N ALA A 45 8.29 -9.78 12.63
CA ALA A 45 8.58 -9.00 11.43
C ALA A 45 8.66 -7.51 11.76
N VAL A 46 9.41 -6.77 10.95
CA VAL A 46 9.59 -5.32 11.10
C VAL A 46 9.24 -4.60 9.80
N GLY A 47 8.78 -3.38 9.91
CA GLY A 47 8.51 -2.51 8.78
C GLY A 47 9.01 -1.09 9.02
N SER A 48 9.30 -0.38 7.95
CA SER A 48 9.64 1.03 7.99
C SER A 48 8.87 1.79 6.93
N MET A 49 8.55 3.05 7.21
CA MET A 49 7.98 3.98 6.25
C MET A 49 8.66 5.33 6.39
N TRP A 50 8.99 5.92 5.26
CA TRP A 50 9.40 7.32 5.16
C TRP A 50 8.42 8.05 4.24
N THR A 51 7.96 9.21 4.66
CA THR A 51 7.15 10.11 3.86
C THR A 51 7.69 11.53 4.00
N SER A 52 7.79 12.25 2.88
CA SER A 52 8.37 13.60 2.87
C SER A 52 7.79 14.42 1.72
N ALA A 53 7.39 15.66 2.04
CA ALA A 53 7.01 16.68 1.07
C ALA A 53 8.17 17.65 0.74
N VAL A 54 9.37 17.36 1.26
CA VAL A 54 10.57 18.20 1.09
C VAL A 54 11.75 17.42 0.51
N ASN A 55 11.46 16.28 -0.12
CA ASN A 55 12.45 15.42 -0.76
C ASN A 55 12.80 15.96 -2.15
N SER A 56 13.78 16.87 -2.22
CA SER A 56 14.22 17.46 -3.47
C SER A 56 14.76 16.41 -4.44
N GLY A 57 14.33 16.49 -5.71
CA GLY A 57 14.75 15.54 -6.75
C GLY A 57 13.86 14.31 -6.89
N ALA A 58 12.95 14.04 -5.95
CA ALA A 58 11.88 13.08 -6.15
C ALA A 58 10.69 13.75 -6.85
N MET A 59 10.05 13.05 -7.75
CA MET A 59 8.76 13.47 -8.32
C MET A 59 7.66 13.06 -7.33
N HIS A 60 7.03 11.90 -7.48
CA HIS A 60 6.15 11.34 -6.46
C HIS A 60 6.89 10.28 -5.63
N SER A 61 7.60 9.37 -6.32
CA SER A 61 8.56 8.41 -5.76
C SER A 61 8.00 7.47 -4.68
N GLN A 62 6.73 7.10 -4.80
CA GLN A 62 6.17 6.10 -3.91
C GLN A 62 6.73 4.71 -4.26
N LYS A 63 7.43 4.10 -3.29
CA LYS A 63 7.97 2.75 -3.43
C LYS A 63 7.44 1.85 -2.32
N VAL A 64 7.20 0.60 -2.66
CA VAL A 64 6.84 -0.44 -1.69
C VAL A 64 7.73 -1.64 -1.94
N ARG A 65 8.42 -2.10 -0.91
CA ARG A 65 9.19 -3.34 -0.90
C ARG A 65 8.68 -4.25 0.19
N ILE A 66 8.40 -5.51 -0.16
CA ILE A 66 8.01 -6.54 0.79
C ILE A 66 9.03 -7.67 0.69
N VAL A 67 9.63 -8.02 1.83
CA VAL A 67 10.68 -9.02 1.92
C VAL A 67 10.16 -10.19 2.75
N GLY A 68 10.07 -11.35 2.12
CA GLY A 68 9.79 -12.61 2.79
C GLY A 68 11.07 -13.43 2.97
N GLU A 69 10.92 -14.61 3.55
CA GLU A 69 12.03 -15.54 3.80
C GLU A 69 12.68 -16.05 2.52
N LYS A 70 11.92 -16.23 1.45
CA LYS A 70 12.38 -16.87 0.21
C LYS A 70 12.45 -15.94 -0.99
N ALA A 71 11.70 -14.85 -0.95
CA ALA A 71 11.58 -13.94 -2.06
C ALA A 71 11.20 -12.53 -1.59
N SER A 72 11.44 -11.54 -2.44
CA SER A 72 10.97 -10.17 -2.26
C SER A 72 10.28 -9.65 -3.50
N ILE A 73 9.42 -8.65 -3.30
CA ILE A 73 8.81 -7.87 -4.36
C ILE A 73 9.07 -6.39 -4.11
N GLU A 74 9.23 -5.64 -5.19
CA GLU A 74 9.32 -4.17 -5.13
C GLU A 74 8.50 -3.56 -6.26
N TRP A 75 7.71 -2.55 -5.92
CA TRP A 75 6.94 -1.76 -6.85
C TRP A 75 7.25 -0.26 -6.68
N TRP A 76 7.28 0.45 -7.79
CA TRP A 76 7.53 1.88 -7.84
C TRP A 76 6.49 2.58 -8.73
N ASP A 77 5.81 3.60 -8.21
CA ASP A 77 4.72 4.28 -8.89
C ASP A 77 5.14 5.05 -10.15
N GLU A 78 6.40 5.45 -10.27
CA GLU A 78 6.93 6.08 -11.49
C GLU A 78 7.18 5.06 -12.62
N HIS A 79 7.13 3.75 -12.31
CA HIS A 79 7.14 2.63 -13.25
C HIS A 79 5.98 1.67 -12.95
N PRO A 80 4.72 2.14 -12.98
CA PRO A 80 3.59 1.46 -12.37
C PRO A 80 3.24 0.10 -13.01
N ASN A 81 3.68 -0.12 -14.25
CA ASN A 81 3.41 -1.33 -15.01
C ASN A 81 4.40 -2.47 -14.75
N GLN A 82 5.37 -2.25 -13.86
CA GLN A 82 6.44 -3.19 -13.56
C GLN A 82 6.47 -3.57 -12.09
N LEU A 83 6.71 -4.84 -11.81
CA LEU A 83 6.95 -5.37 -10.47
C LEU A 83 8.27 -6.14 -10.48
N SER A 84 9.25 -5.72 -9.67
CA SER A 84 10.44 -6.52 -9.43
C SER A 84 10.10 -7.71 -8.54
N TYR A 85 10.52 -8.90 -8.93
CA TYR A 85 10.36 -10.14 -8.19
C TYR A 85 11.71 -10.86 -8.09
N GLU A 86 12.18 -11.02 -6.87
CA GLU A 86 13.51 -11.54 -6.56
C GLU A 86 13.38 -12.78 -5.68
N VAL A 87 13.74 -13.94 -6.20
CA VAL A 87 13.83 -15.19 -5.44
C VAL A 87 15.27 -15.41 -5.00
N GLN A 88 15.46 -15.82 -3.76
CA GLN A 88 16.81 -16.07 -3.23
C GLN A 88 17.55 -17.12 -4.08
N GLY A 89 18.72 -16.73 -4.59
CA GLY A 89 19.56 -17.60 -5.41
C GLY A 89 19.18 -17.66 -6.89
N GLU A 90 18.16 -16.91 -7.33
CA GLU A 90 17.76 -16.79 -8.74
C GLU A 90 18.01 -15.37 -9.28
N PRO A 91 18.13 -15.20 -10.61
CA PRO A 91 18.15 -13.89 -11.22
C PRO A 91 16.86 -13.11 -10.92
N ALA A 92 16.98 -11.80 -10.70
CA ALA A 92 15.82 -10.92 -10.56
C ALA A 92 14.97 -10.92 -11.83
N ARG A 93 13.67 -10.90 -11.67
CA ARG A 93 12.66 -10.87 -12.75
C ARG A 93 11.84 -9.60 -12.67
N ILE A 94 11.54 -9.01 -13.81
CA ILE A 94 10.56 -7.93 -13.93
C ILE A 94 9.28 -8.55 -14.46
N LEU A 95 8.21 -8.44 -13.70
CA LEU A 95 6.87 -8.84 -14.12
C LEU A 95 6.18 -7.62 -14.71
N GLU A 96 5.68 -7.76 -15.93
CA GLU A 96 4.98 -6.70 -16.66
C GLU A 96 3.47 -6.84 -16.49
N ARG A 97 2.76 -5.74 -16.35
CA ARG A 97 1.30 -5.67 -16.30
C ARG A 97 0.70 -6.23 -17.61
N GLY A 98 -0.47 -6.86 -17.50
CA GLY A 98 -1.25 -7.36 -18.64
C GLY A 98 -0.68 -8.59 -19.32
N MET A 99 0.33 -9.24 -18.74
CA MET A 99 0.94 -10.44 -19.32
C MET A 99 0.23 -11.72 -18.87
N PRO A 100 0.11 -12.72 -19.74
CA PRO A 100 -0.70 -13.92 -19.47
C PRO A 100 -0.16 -14.83 -18.35
N TYR A 101 1.07 -14.60 -17.89
CA TYR A 101 1.63 -15.32 -16.74
C TYR A 101 1.16 -14.76 -15.38
N LEU A 102 0.46 -13.63 -15.36
CA LEU A 102 -0.07 -13.02 -14.14
C LEU A 102 -1.30 -13.78 -13.62
N SER A 103 -1.60 -13.61 -12.35
CA SER A 103 -2.78 -14.22 -11.75
C SER A 103 -4.08 -13.68 -12.37
N PRO A 104 -5.18 -14.47 -12.38
CA PRO A 104 -6.48 -13.98 -12.86
C PRO A 104 -6.95 -12.70 -12.16
N ASN A 105 -6.67 -12.54 -10.87
CA ASN A 105 -7.04 -11.35 -10.12
C ASN A 105 -6.30 -10.11 -10.61
N ALA A 106 -5.01 -10.23 -10.95
CA ALA A 106 -4.24 -9.13 -11.51
C ALA A 106 -4.76 -8.74 -12.90
N LEU A 107 -5.08 -9.74 -13.74
CA LEU A 107 -5.63 -9.52 -15.09
C LEU A 107 -7.05 -8.91 -15.05
N ALA A 108 -7.85 -9.22 -14.03
CA ALA A 108 -9.20 -8.66 -13.89
C ALA A 108 -9.20 -7.14 -13.65
N ASP A 109 -8.13 -6.60 -13.08
CA ASP A 109 -7.96 -5.16 -12.86
C ASP A 109 -7.17 -4.46 -13.98
N ASP A 110 -6.75 -5.19 -15.01
CA ASP A 110 -6.14 -4.66 -16.21
C ASP A 110 -7.19 -3.99 -17.11
N ARG A 111 -6.97 -2.75 -17.52
CA ARG A 111 -7.93 -1.97 -18.32
C ARG A 111 -7.52 -1.86 -19.79
N ILE A 112 -6.22 -1.73 -20.01
CA ILE A 112 -5.64 -1.61 -21.36
C ILE A 112 -4.65 -2.76 -21.52
N GLY A 113 -4.71 -3.48 -22.64
CA GLY A 113 -3.84 -4.66 -22.86
C GLY A 113 -2.35 -4.40 -22.63
N GLY A 114 -1.63 -5.44 -22.30
CA GLY A 114 -0.18 -5.37 -22.04
C GLY A 114 0.60 -4.62 -23.11
N GLY A 115 1.64 -3.90 -22.70
CA GLY A 115 2.43 -3.04 -23.57
C GLY A 115 1.89 -1.60 -23.73
N HIS A 116 0.69 -1.31 -23.26
CA HIS A 116 0.16 0.04 -23.16
C HIS A 116 0.26 0.52 -21.70
N PRO A 117 0.65 1.78 -21.45
CA PRO A 117 0.83 2.26 -20.09
C PRO A 117 -0.52 2.44 -19.38
N GLU A 118 -0.62 1.92 -18.17
CA GLU A 118 -1.65 2.28 -17.17
C GLU A 118 -0.99 2.97 -15.99
N GLY A 119 -1.76 3.77 -15.27
CA GLY A 119 -1.26 4.51 -14.13
C GLY A 119 -2.35 4.89 -13.13
N LEU A 120 -2.28 6.12 -12.64
CA LEU A 120 -3.11 6.63 -11.56
C LEU A 120 -4.62 6.58 -11.89
N PHE A 121 -5.01 6.94 -13.10
CA PHE A 121 -6.43 7.02 -13.48
C PHE A 121 -7.08 5.64 -13.53
N GLU A 122 -6.40 4.65 -14.10
CA GLU A 122 -6.90 3.28 -14.16
C GLU A 122 -6.94 2.65 -12.77
N ALA A 123 -5.96 2.92 -11.92
CA ALA A 123 -5.95 2.47 -10.52
C ALA A 123 -7.14 3.05 -9.74
N TRP A 124 -7.44 4.34 -9.87
CA TRP A 124 -8.61 4.97 -9.26
C TRP A 124 -9.91 4.44 -9.85
N SER A 125 -9.98 4.25 -11.16
CA SER A 125 -11.15 3.65 -11.82
C SER A 125 -11.45 2.25 -11.28
N ASN A 126 -10.42 1.45 -11.00
CA ASN A 126 -10.57 0.13 -10.38
C ASN A 126 -11.16 0.22 -8.97
N LEU A 127 -10.73 1.18 -8.15
CA LEU A 127 -11.30 1.39 -6.80
C LEU A 127 -12.79 1.78 -6.87
N TYR A 128 -13.14 2.75 -7.73
CA TYR A 128 -14.55 3.15 -7.91
C TYR A 128 -15.41 2.02 -8.49
N ARG A 129 -14.88 1.26 -9.44
CA ARG A 129 -15.57 0.09 -9.99
C ARG A 129 -15.85 -0.95 -8.91
N ARG A 130 -14.88 -1.26 -8.06
CA ARG A 130 -15.07 -2.20 -6.95
C ARG A 130 -16.13 -1.70 -5.97
N PHE A 131 -16.10 -0.43 -5.65
CA PHE A 131 -17.11 0.18 -4.79
C PHE A 131 -18.52 0.10 -5.41
N ALA A 132 -18.68 0.41 -6.70
CA ALA A 132 -19.94 0.30 -7.41
C ALA A 132 -20.47 -1.15 -7.44
N ILE A 133 -19.60 -2.15 -7.64
CA ILE A 133 -19.97 -3.57 -7.57
C ILE A 133 -20.47 -3.94 -6.18
N ALA A 134 -19.79 -3.47 -5.13
CA ALA A 134 -20.21 -3.73 -3.75
C ALA A 134 -21.57 -3.07 -3.42
N MET A 135 -21.81 -1.86 -3.91
CA MET A 135 -23.11 -1.19 -3.76
C MET A 135 -24.25 -1.96 -4.44
N ASP A 136 -24.05 -2.36 -5.70
CA ASP A 136 -25.03 -3.15 -6.46
C ASP A 136 -25.30 -4.52 -5.78
N ALA A 137 -24.27 -5.18 -5.27
CA ALA A 137 -24.42 -6.41 -4.50
C ALA A 137 -25.22 -6.18 -3.20
N ALA A 138 -24.97 -5.08 -2.50
CA ALA A 138 -25.72 -4.73 -1.30
C ALA A 138 -27.21 -4.47 -1.60
N ASP A 139 -27.51 -3.74 -2.66
CA ASP A 139 -28.89 -3.47 -3.10
C ASP A 139 -29.63 -4.76 -3.47
N ARG A 140 -28.94 -5.72 -4.09
CA ARG A 140 -29.48 -7.05 -4.42
C ARG A 140 -29.47 -8.04 -3.24
N ARG A 141 -28.90 -7.66 -2.11
CA ARG A 141 -28.65 -8.53 -0.94
C ARG A 141 -27.83 -9.79 -1.28
N ASP A 142 -26.83 -9.62 -2.12
CA ASP A 142 -25.88 -10.67 -2.48
C ASP A 142 -24.78 -10.78 -1.43
N GLU A 143 -25.14 -11.38 -0.29
CA GLU A 143 -24.22 -11.54 0.83
C GLU A 143 -23.02 -12.45 0.49
N ALA A 144 -23.21 -13.41 -0.42
CA ALA A 144 -22.14 -14.30 -0.85
C ALA A 144 -21.02 -13.53 -1.59
N LEU A 145 -21.40 -12.61 -2.49
CA LEU A 145 -20.43 -11.77 -3.16
C LEU A 145 -19.73 -10.83 -2.16
N LEU A 146 -20.49 -10.17 -1.28
CA LEU A 146 -19.95 -9.22 -0.32
C LEU A 146 -18.96 -9.85 0.69
N ALA A 147 -19.11 -11.13 0.99
CA ALA A 147 -18.23 -11.84 1.93
C ALA A 147 -16.80 -11.98 1.40
N ASP A 148 -16.62 -12.17 0.10
CA ASP A 148 -15.33 -12.47 -0.51
C ASP A 148 -14.78 -11.35 -1.41
N PHE A 149 -15.62 -10.35 -1.72
CA PHE A 149 -15.24 -9.27 -2.64
C PHE A 149 -14.59 -8.11 -1.90
N TRP A 150 -13.30 -7.91 -2.14
CA TRP A 150 -12.59 -6.78 -1.55
C TRP A 150 -12.96 -5.45 -2.22
N TYR A 151 -13.28 -4.48 -1.41
CA TYR A 151 -13.43 -3.06 -1.77
C TYR A 151 -12.97 -2.18 -0.59
N PRO A 152 -12.57 -0.90 -0.82
CA PRO A 152 -12.16 0.00 0.26
C PRO A 152 -13.37 0.40 1.11
N ASP A 153 -13.55 -0.25 2.26
CA ASP A 153 -14.65 -0.01 3.17
C ASP A 153 -14.32 1.05 4.25
N ALA A 154 -15.32 1.44 5.02
CA ALA A 154 -15.17 2.42 6.11
C ALA A 154 -14.27 1.91 7.24
N ARG A 155 -14.15 0.58 7.44
CA ARG A 155 -13.29 -0.01 8.48
C ARG A 155 -11.83 0.15 8.11
N ALA A 156 -11.49 -0.10 6.85
CA ALA A 156 -10.13 0.14 6.32
C ALA A 156 -9.74 1.62 6.45
N GLY A 157 -10.67 2.54 6.14
CA GLY A 157 -10.48 3.97 6.35
C GLY A 157 -10.24 4.33 7.82
N ALA A 158 -11.09 3.85 8.73
CA ALA A 158 -10.96 4.10 10.16
C ALA A 158 -9.66 3.52 10.74
N PHE A 159 -9.22 2.35 10.25
CA PHE A 159 -7.95 1.77 10.66
C PHE A 159 -6.77 2.62 10.20
N GLY A 160 -6.79 3.12 8.97
CA GLY A 160 -5.78 4.04 8.45
C GLY A 160 -5.66 5.32 9.27
N VAL A 161 -6.80 5.95 9.62
CA VAL A 161 -6.82 7.14 10.48
C VAL A 161 -6.24 6.84 11.86
N ARG A 162 -6.66 5.75 12.49
CA ARG A 162 -6.11 5.32 13.79
C ARG A 162 -4.60 5.10 13.74
N TRP A 163 -4.11 4.53 12.65
CA TRP A 163 -2.67 4.32 12.48
C TRP A 163 -1.93 5.65 12.42
N VAL A 164 -2.43 6.64 11.67
CA VAL A 164 -1.85 7.99 11.61
C VAL A 164 -1.88 8.67 12.98
N GLU A 165 -3.00 8.59 13.72
CA GLU A 165 -3.12 9.15 15.06
C GLU A 165 -2.10 8.54 16.03
N ASN A 166 -1.84 7.24 15.94
CA ASN A 166 -0.81 6.57 16.73
C ASN A 166 0.60 7.04 16.36
N CYS A 167 0.88 7.27 15.08
CA CYS A 167 2.15 7.87 14.65
C CYS A 167 2.35 9.26 15.25
N VAL A 168 1.32 10.11 15.18
CA VAL A 168 1.37 11.45 15.79
C VAL A 168 1.61 11.35 17.29
N ARG A 169 0.86 10.51 17.99
CA ARG A 169 1.01 10.29 19.44
C ARG A 169 2.41 9.80 19.81
N SER A 170 2.97 8.85 19.05
CA SER A 170 4.34 8.39 19.27
C SER A 170 5.35 9.52 19.10
N ALA A 171 5.23 10.33 18.07
CA ALA A 171 6.13 11.45 17.83
C ALA A 171 6.04 12.52 18.93
N ASP A 172 4.83 12.82 19.42
CA ASP A 172 4.60 13.80 20.50
C ASP A 172 5.14 13.31 21.86
N ASN A 173 5.22 12.00 22.06
CA ASN A 173 5.78 11.38 23.26
C ASN A 173 7.29 11.05 23.13
N GLY A 174 8.01 11.69 22.22
CA GLY A 174 9.45 11.48 22.05
C GLY A 174 9.80 10.22 21.26
N ALA A 175 8.93 9.81 20.34
CA ALA A 175 9.05 8.62 19.51
C ALA A 175 8.99 7.29 20.31
N CYS A 176 8.20 7.27 21.37
CA CYS A 176 7.94 6.08 22.21
C CYS A 176 6.53 5.55 22.03
#